data_721394eb37e5419d7c85ba3a894c2599
#
_entry.id   721394eb37e5419d7c85ba3a894c2599
#
_cell.length_a   1.000
_cell.length_b   1.000
_cell.length_c   1.000
_cell.angle_alpha   90.00
_cell.angle_beta   90.00
_cell.angle_gamma   90.00
#
_symmetry.space_group_name_H-M   'P 1'
#
loop_
_entity.id
_entity.type
_entity.pdbx_description
1 polymer ?
#
loop_
_entity_poly.entity_id
_entity_poly.type
_entity_poly.pdbx_seq_one_letter_code
_entity_poly.pdbx_strand_id
1 'polypeptide(L)'
;EPYPANAGFVFPHPGYLALLRELTSKHGALLIFDEVMTGFRLARGGVQELSEITPDLCALGKVIGGGLPVGAFGGRADIMDHLAPDGPVYQAGTLSGNPVAMAAGLAQLKELEKQNGYQRLENIGQRFENGVRSIIREKGLPYRFNRAGSMWCLYFGDAVARFNQQELEKLGMQKEVSAVIGIAYYKYTPNFWIH
;
A
#
# COMPACT_ATOMS: atom_id res chain seq x y z
N GLU A 1 3.50 -4.69 -2.12
CA GLU A 1 2.70 -3.68 -1.39
C GLU A 1 2.31 -4.29 -0.03
N PRO A 2 2.60 -3.64 1.11
CA PRO A 2 2.18 -4.16 2.42
C PRO A 2 0.65 -4.14 2.58
N TYR A 3 -0.04 -3.19 1.96
CA TYR A 3 -1.48 -3.18 1.74
C TYR A 3 -1.74 -3.06 0.24
N PRO A 4 -2.02 -4.18 -0.47
CA PRO A 4 -2.26 -4.16 -1.91
C PRO A 4 -3.44 -3.28 -2.30
N ALA A 5 -3.15 -2.04 -2.68
CA ALA A 5 -4.18 -1.04 -2.92
C ALA A 5 -4.84 -1.20 -4.29
N ASN A 6 -4.05 -1.48 -5.32
CA ASN A 6 -4.56 -1.72 -6.67
C ASN A 6 -5.35 -3.03 -6.81
N ALA A 7 -5.12 -3.98 -5.90
CA ALA A 7 -5.90 -5.22 -5.81
C ALA A 7 -7.24 -5.05 -5.05
N GLY A 8 -7.63 -3.81 -4.75
CA GLY A 8 -8.86 -3.50 -4.06
C GLY A 8 -8.68 -3.21 -2.57
N PHE A 9 -7.48 -2.81 -2.16
CA PHE A 9 -7.18 -2.46 -0.79
C PHE A 9 -7.42 -3.62 0.19
N VAL A 10 -6.65 -4.66 -0.02
CA VAL A 10 -6.69 -5.87 0.79
C VAL A 10 -5.81 -5.70 2.02
N PHE A 11 -6.36 -5.98 3.20
CA PHE A 11 -5.57 -6.01 4.43
C PHE A 11 -4.84 -7.35 4.57
N PRO A 12 -3.56 -7.34 4.96
CA PRO A 12 -2.87 -8.57 5.31
C PRO A 12 -3.51 -9.19 6.56
N HIS A 13 -3.46 -10.51 6.63
CA HIS A 13 -3.84 -11.21 7.86
C HIS A 13 -2.93 -10.76 9.02
N PRO A 14 -3.46 -10.66 10.25
CA PRO A 14 -2.64 -10.38 11.44
C PRO A 14 -1.42 -11.30 11.51
N GLY A 15 -0.22 -10.70 11.70
CA GLY A 15 1.04 -11.42 11.74
C GLY A 15 1.71 -11.70 10.38
N TYR A 16 1.03 -11.47 9.25
CA TYR A 16 1.60 -11.75 7.92
C TYR A 16 2.89 -10.97 7.64
N LEU A 17 2.90 -9.67 7.90
CA LEU A 17 4.10 -8.84 7.66
C LEU A 17 5.25 -9.24 8.60
N ALA A 18 4.94 -9.58 9.85
CA ALA A 18 5.93 -10.09 10.80
C ALA A 18 6.52 -11.43 10.33
N LEU A 19 5.69 -12.33 9.84
CA LEU A 19 6.13 -13.59 9.25
C LEU A 19 7.06 -13.37 8.04
N LEU A 20 6.71 -12.44 7.15
CA LEU A 20 7.58 -12.08 6.02
C LEU A 20 8.95 -11.58 6.50
N ARG A 21 8.98 -10.71 7.52
CA ARG A 21 10.24 -10.21 8.10
C ARG A 21 11.06 -11.33 8.72
N GLU A 22 10.42 -12.23 9.45
CA GLU A 22 11.08 -13.40 10.04
C GLU A 22 11.67 -14.32 8.97
N LEU A 23 10.88 -14.70 7.99
CA LEU A 23 11.31 -15.61 6.92
C LEU A 23 12.43 -15.02 6.09
N THR A 24 12.32 -13.75 5.69
CA THR A 24 13.37 -13.10 4.91
C THR A 24 14.67 -13.01 5.70
N SER A 25 14.61 -12.66 6.99
CA SER A 25 15.78 -12.63 7.86
C SER A 25 16.42 -14.03 8.01
N LYS A 26 15.59 -15.05 8.23
CA LYS A 26 16.04 -16.45 8.40
C LYS A 26 16.75 -16.99 7.17
N HIS A 27 16.31 -16.59 5.98
CA HIS A 27 16.83 -17.12 4.71
C HIS A 27 17.80 -16.16 4.00
N GLY A 28 18.22 -15.06 4.64
CA GLY A 28 19.12 -14.08 4.05
C GLY A 28 18.55 -13.37 2.82
N ALA A 29 17.22 -13.32 2.71
CA ALA A 29 16.53 -12.60 1.65
C ALA A 29 16.21 -11.15 2.07
N LEU A 30 16.10 -10.25 1.10
CA LEU A 30 15.72 -8.86 1.36
C LEU A 30 14.20 -8.73 1.40
N LEU A 31 13.70 -8.01 2.38
CA LEU A 31 12.31 -7.58 2.45
C LEU A 31 12.19 -6.18 1.83
N ILE A 32 11.38 -6.06 0.78
CA ILE A 32 11.12 -4.79 0.11
C ILE A 32 9.66 -4.40 0.34
N PHE A 33 9.41 -3.22 0.90
CA PHE A 33 8.07 -2.64 0.95
C PHE A 33 7.85 -1.70 -0.23
N ASP A 34 6.88 -2.04 -1.07
CA ASP A 34 6.32 -1.09 -2.01
C ASP A 34 5.28 -0.23 -1.29
N GLU A 35 5.73 0.94 -0.86
CA GLU A 35 4.89 1.95 -0.20
C GLU A 35 4.54 3.12 -1.15
N VAL A 36 4.56 2.88 -2.44
CA VAL A 36 4.16 3.89 -3.44
C VAL A 36 2.73 4.39 -3.19
N MET A 37 1.83 3.53 -2.72
CA MET A 37 0.46 3.91 -2.34
C MET A 37 0.32 4.34 -0.89
N THR A 38 1.01 3.68 0.03
CA THR A 38 0.78 3.78 1.47
C THR A 38 1.72 4.73 2.19
N GLY A 39 2.93 4.91 1.67
CA GLY A 39 3.95 5.78 2.26
C GLY A 39 3.51 7.24 2.33
N PHE A 40 3.65 7.86 3.48
CA PHE A 40 3.17 9.20 3.82
C PHE A 40 1.66 9.41 3.62
N ARG A 41 0.93 8.37 3.24
CA ARG A 41 -0.51 8.43 3.03
C ARG A 41 -1.30 7.97 4.25
N LEU A 42 -0.91 6.85 4.85
CA LEU A 42 -1.59 6.26 6.00
C LEU A 42 -1.06 6.81 7.33
N ALA A 43 0.24 6.99 7.39
CA ALA A 43 0.97 7.60 8.49
C ALA A 43 2.21 8.30 7.93
N ARG A 44 2.91 9.06 8.75
CA ARG A 44 4.16 9.72 8.37
C ARG A 44 5.21 8.71 7.91
N GLY A 45 5.37 7.61 8.65
CA GLY A 45 6.27 6.50 8.33
C GLY A 45 5.60 5.37 7.51
N GLY A 46 4.41 5.61 6.93
CA GLY A 46 3.70 4.62 6.12
C GLY A 46 3.26 3.38 6.91
N VAL A 47 3.20 2.24 6.23
CA VAL A 47 2.88 0.96 6.88
C VAL A 47 4.03 0.45 7.74
N GLN A 48 5.26 0.86 7.50
CA GLN A 48 6.39 0.56 8.38
C GLN A 48 6.12 1.03 9.80
N GLU A 49 5.64 2.28 9.96
CA GLU A 49 5.26 2.83 11.25
C GLU A 49 4.07 2.07 11.87
N LEU A 50 3.02 1.81 11.07
CA LEU A 50 1.80 1.17 11.57
C LEU A 50 1.98 -0.30 11.95
N SER A 51 2.88 -1.00 11.29
CA SER A 51 3.15 -2.43 11.53
C SER A 51 4.33 -2.69 12.45
N GLU A 52 5.13 -1.65 12.74
CA GLU A 52 6.41 -1.76 13.46
C GLU A 52 7.41 -2.71 12.75
N ILE A 53 7.26 -2.88 11.45
CA ILE A 53 8.13 -3.72 10.62
C ILE A 53 9.03 -2.83 9.76
N THR A 54 10.34 -2.98 9.92
CA THR A 54 11.33 -2.30 9.09
C THR A 54 11.78 -3.21 7.94
N PRO A 55 11.48 -2.87 6.68
CA PRO A 55 11.99 -3.58 5.52
C PRO A 55 13.47 -3.25 5.29
N ASP A 56 14.13 -4.03 4.43
CA ASP A 56 15.50 -3.74 3.99
C ASP A 56 15.51 -2.61 2.96
N LEU A 57 14.50 -2.54 2.11
CA LEU A 57 14.29 -1.49 1.11
C LEU A 57 12.83 -1.05 1.08
N CYS A 58 12.62 0.19 0.68
CA CYS A 58 11.28 0.77 0.50
C CYS A 58 11.23 1.58 -0.80
N ALA A 59 10.13 1.42 -1.56
CA ALA A 59 9.81 2.26 -2.69
C ALA A 59 8.69 3.25 -2.31
N LEU A 60 8.81 4.51 -2.74
CA LEU A 60 7.89 5.60 -2.46
C LEU A 60 7.50 6.33 -3.73
N GLY A 61 6.34 6.96 -3.73
CA GLY A 61 5.85 7.73 -4.88
C GLY A 61 4.59 8.52 -4.52
N LYS A 62 3.81 8.87 -5.52
CA LYS A 62 2.48 9.52 -5.38
C LYS A 62 2.46 10.69 -4.40
N VAL A 63 2.12 10.48 -3.14
CA VAL A 63 2.00 11.55 -2.11
C VAL A 63 3.26 12.39 -2.01
N ILE A 64 4.44 11.76 -2.09
CA ILE A 64 5.72 12.48 -2.01
C ILE A 64 5.97 13.47 -3.15
N GLY A 65 5.19 13.39 -4.22
CA GLY A 65 5.28 14.29 -5.38
C GLY A 65 4.35 15.50 -5.30
N GLY A 66 3.42 15.54 -4.35
CA GLY A 66 2.46 16.66 -4.25
C GLY A 66 1.60 16.85 -5.51
N GLY A 67 1.28 15.76 -6.21
CA GLY A 67 0.54 15.75 -7.48
C GLY A 67 1.44 15.73 -8.73
N LEU A 68 2.76 15.86 -8.58
CA LEU A 68 3.72 15.79 -9.66
C LEU A 68 4.43 14.42 -9.70
N PRO A 69 5.00 14.01 -10.85
CA PRO A 69 5.66 12.72 -11.00
C PRO A 69 6.96 12.66 -10.19
N VAL A 70 6.95 11.86 -9.14
CA VAL A 70 8.12 11.57 -8.29
C VAL A 70 8.11 10.09 -7.93
N GLY A 71 9.26 9.47 -8.00
CA GLY A 71 9.55 8.18 -7.41
C GLY A 71 10.80 8.29 -6.53
N ALA A 72 10.83 7.55 -5.45
CA ALA A 72 12.00 7.42 -4.59
C ALA A 72 12.12 5.99 -4.09
N PHE A 73 13.31 5.60 -3.75
CA PHE A 73 13.58 4.37 -3.03
C PHE A 73 14.73 4.59 -2.05
N GLY A 74 14.78 3.76 -1.05
CA GLY A 74 15.80 3.82 -0.02
C GLY A 74 15.73 2.62 0.89
N GLY A 75 16.65 2.53 1.84
CA GLY A 75 16.71 1.44 2.80
C GLY A 75 18.03 1.38 3.53
N ARG A 76 18.46 0.16 3.84
CA ARG A 76 19.71 -0.09 4.56
C ARG A 76 20.89 0.51 3.83
N ALA A 77 21.76 1.18 4.59
CA ALA A 77 22.93 1.86 4.05
C ALA A 77 23.84 0.92 3.25
N ASP A 78 24.10 -0.29 3.78
CA ASP A 78 24.95 -1.28 3.12
C ASP A 78 24.43 -1.72 1.74
N ILE A 79 23.13 -1.62 1.50
CA ILE A 79 22.51 -1.88 0.18
C ILE A 79 22.58 -0.62 -0.69
N MET A 80 22.27 0.54 -0.11
CA MET A 80 22.26 1.79 -0.85
C MET A 80 23.67 2.23 -1.30
N ASP A 81 24.71 1.84 -0.58
CA ASP A 81 26.13 2.09 -0.93
C ASP A 81 26.54 1.40 -2.26
N HIS A 82 25.72 0.48 -2.77
CA HIS A 82 25.93 -0.06 -4.12
C HIS A 82 25.56 0.91 -5.25
N LEU A 83 24.87 2.01 -4.96
CA LEU A 83 24.50 2.99 -5.99
C LEU A 83 25.69 3.90 -6.34
N ALA A 84 25.79 4.27 -7.61
CA ALA A 84 26.74 5.26 -8.08
C ALA A 84 26.45 6.64 -7.38
N PRO A 85 27.51 7.43 -7.04
CA PRO A 85 28.91 7.24 -7.38
C PRO A 85 29.68 6.29 -6.46
N ASP A 86 29.13 5.90 -5.30
CA ASP A 86 29.83 5.11 -4.29
C ASP A 86 29.95 3.64 -4.70
N GLY A 87 28.97 3.12 -5.45
CA GLY A 87 28.92 1.74 -5.93
C GLY A 87 28.75 1.63 -7.45
N PRO A 88 28.73 0.39 -7.96
CA PRO A 88 28.72 0.12 -9.40
C PRO A 88 27.32 0.22 -10.04
N VAL A 89 26.24 0.36 -9.26
CA VAL A 89 24.87 0.36 -9.76
C VAL A 89 24.47 1.75 -10.21
N TYR A 90 24.37 1.94 -11.52
CA TYR A 90 23.95 3.20 -12.11
C TYR A 90 22.43 3.38 -12.00
N GLN A 91 22.00 4.55 -11.54
CA GLN A 91 20.61 4.98 -11.51
C GLN A 91 20.51 6.41 -12.02
N ALA A 92 19.66 6.66 -12.99
CA ALA A 92 19.38 8.00 -13.50
C ALA A 92 17.97 8.08 -14.08
N GLY A 93 17.44 9.29 -14.11
CA GLY A 93 16.19 9.62 -14.76
C GLY A 93 16.16 11.10 -15.09
N THR A 94 15.78 11.46 -16.31
CA THR A 94 15.79 12.85 -16.80
C THR A 94 15.02 13.81 -15.88
N LEU A 95 13.93 13.35 -15.28
CA LEU A 95 13.09 14.12 -14.36
C LEU A 95 13.41 13.89 -12.89
N SER A 96 14.42 13.07 -12.58
CA SER A 96 14.82 12.82 -11.18
C SER A 96 15.29 14.10 -10.52
N GLY A 97 14.74 14.41 -9.34
CA GLY A 97 15.08 15.62 -8.61
C GLY A 97 14.56 16.91 -9.25
N ASN A 98 13.60 16.83 -10.17
CA ASN A 98 12.99 18.02 -10.77
C ASN A 98 12.58 19.02 -9.70
N PRO A 99 13.09 20.28 -9.74
CA PRO A 99 12.89 21.24 -8.63
C PRO A 99 11.42 21.60 -8.39
N VAL A 100 10.58 21.61 -9.42
CA VAL A 100 9.14 21.88 -9.26
C VAL A 100 8.46 20.73 -8.52
N ALA A 101 8.76 19.48 -8.88
CA ALA A 101 8.22 18.31 -8.22
C ALA A 101 8.74 18.20 -6.77
N MET A 102 10.00 18.53 -6.52
CA MET A 102 10.57 18.57 -5.16
C MET A 102 9.91 19.63 -4.30
N ALA A 103 9.66 20.83 -4.83
CA ALA A 103 8.98 21.90 -4.11
C ALA A 103 7.52 21.53 -3.79
N ALA A 104 6.79 20.94 -4.76
CA ALA A 104 5.42 20.49 -4.57
C ALA A 104 5.33 19.37 -3.52
N GLY A 105 6.21 18.37 -3.61
CA GLY A 105 6.29 17.28 -2.64
C GLY A 105 6.59 17.78 -1.23
N LEU A 106 7.58 18.67 -1.09
CA LEU A 106 7.91 19.28 0.20
C LEU A 106 6.73 20.06 0.80
N ALA A 107 6.02 20.82 -0.04
CA ALA A 107 4.83 21.55 0.40
C ALA A 107 3.72 20.60 0.88
N GLN A 108 3.48 19.52 0.13
CA GLN A 108 2.53 18.48 0.49
C GLN A 108 2.86 17.82 1.83
N LEU A 109 4.11 17.40 2.01
CA LEU A 109 4.52 16.73 3.25
C LEU A 109 4.44 17.69 4.45
N LYS A 110 4.88 18.94 4.30
CA LYS A 110 4.73 19.96 5.33
C LYS A 110 3.27 20.23 5.69
N GLU A 111 2.37 20.18 4.72
CA GLU A 111 0.93 20.38 5.01
C GLU A 111 0.34 19.21 5.79
N LEU A 112 0.75 17.98 5.49
CA LEU A 112 0.34 16.80 6.27
C LEU A 112 0.84 16.83 7.73
N GLU A 113 1.99 17.43 7.98
CA GLU A 113 2.53 17.59 9.33
C GLU A 113 1.82 18.69 10.15
N LYS A 114 1.19 19.66 9.48
CA LYS A 114 0.50 20.75 10.16
C LYS A 114 -0.81 20.28 10.80
N GLN A 115 -1.12 20.88 11.97
CA GLN A 115 -2.45 20.81 12.60
C GLN A 115 -3.08 19.41 12.62
N ASN A 116 -2.33 18.39 12.98
CA ASN A 116 -2.84 17.01 13.04
C ASN A 116 -3.42 16.51 11.68
N GLY A 117 -2.69 16.75 10.58
CA GLY A 117 -3.13 16.39 9.23
C GLY A 117 -3.62 14.95 9.11
N TYR A 118 -2.89 13.99 9.66
CA TYR A 118 -3.29 12.58 9.66
C TYR A 118 -4.58 12.34 10.48
N GLN A 119 -4.74 13.00 11.61
CA GLN A 119 -5.98 12.90 12.40
C GLN A 119 -7.19 13.49 11.64
N ARG A 120 -6.99 14.60 10.92
CA ARG A 120 -8.05 15.17 10.06
C ARG A 120 -8.43 14.20 8.94
N LEU A 121 -7.44 13.58 8.29
CA LEU A 121 -7.67 12.57 7.24
C LEU A 121 -8.41 11.35 7.79
N GLU A 122 -8.05 10.88 8.97
CA GLU A 122 -8.75 9.80 9.67
C GLU A 122 -10.21 10.16 9.94
N ASN A 123 -10.47 11.35 10.49
CA ASN A 123 -11.82 11.83 10.80
C ASN A 123 -12.70 11.95 9.54
N ILE A 124 -12.12 12.44 8.43
CA ILE A 124 -12.82 12.53 7.14
C ILE A 124 -13.11 11.12 6.61
N GLY A 125 -12.12 10.23 6.65
CA GLY A 125 -12.25 8.84 6.24
C GLY A 125 -13.33 8.11 7.04
N GLN A 126 -13.34 8.28 8.35
CA GLN A 126 -14.33 7.67 9.24
C GLN A 126 -15.75 8.19 8.96
N ARG A 127 -15.91 9.51 8.75
CA ARG A 127 -17.19 10.09 8.38
C ARG A 127 -17.71 9.53 7.06
N PHE A 128 -16.83 9.41 6.06
CA PHE A 128 -17.16 8.82 4.77
C PHE A 128 -17.57 7.36 4.90
N GLU A 129 -16.78 6.56 5.61
CA GLU A 129 -17.08 5.14 5.88
C GLU A 129 -18.44 4.97 6.53
N ASN A 130 -18.75 5.74 7.57
CA ASN A 130 -20.03 5.67 8.28
C ASN A 130 -21.21 5.93 7.33
N GLY A 131 -21.09 6.95 6.47
CA GLY A 131 -22.12 7.27 5.46
C GLY A 131 -22.32 6.14 4.45
N VAL A 132 -21.23 5.61 3.88
CA VAL A 132 -21.29 4.52 2.90
C VAL A 132 -21.87 3.25 3.53
N ARG A 133 -21.42 2.87 4.73
CA ARG A 133 -21.94 1.69 5.45
C ARG A 133 -23.43 1.83 5.82
N SER A 134 -23.89 3.06 6.14
CA SER A 134 -25.31 3.32 6.38
C SER A 134 -26.15 3.04 5.12
N ILE A 135 -25.74 3.59 3.98
CA ILE A 135 -26.42 3.37 2.69
C ILE A 135 -26.45 1.88 2.31
N ILE A 136 -25.32 1.19 2.48
CA ILE A 136 -25.22 -0.25 2.21
C ILE A 136 -26.25 -1.02 3.04
N ARG A 137 -26.37 -0.73 4.33
CA ARG A 137 -27.32 -1.39 5.24
C ARG A 137 -28.77 -1.03 4.91
N GLU A 138 -29.06 0.24 4.77
CA GLU A 138 -30.42 0.77 4.51
C GLU A 138 -31.03 0.22 3.21
N LYS A 139 -30.18 0.03 2.21
CA LYS A 139 -30.60 -0.47 0.90
C LYS A 139 -30.41 -1.98 0.71
N GLY A 140 -29.91 -2.69 1.73
CA GLY A 140 -29.64 -4.13 1.67
C GLY A 140 -28.67 -4.52 0.55
N LEU A 141 -27.66 -3.66 0.26
CA LEU A 141 -26.74 -3.89 -0.85
C LEU A 141 -25.67 -4.93 -0.47
N PRO A 142 -25.36 -5.89 -1.37
CA PRO A 142 -24.33 -6.89 -1.14
C PRO A 142 -22.91 -6.31 -1.39
N TYR A 143 -22.61 -5.13 -0.83
CA TYR A 143 -21.37 -4.43 -1.04
C TYR A 143 -20.49 -4.50 0.21
N ARG A 144 -19.18 -4.45 -0.01
CA ARG A 144 -18.18 -4.39 1.05
C ARG A 144 -17.36 -3.12 0.93
N PHE A 145 -16.96 -2.59 2.07
CA PHE A 145 -16.18 -1.36 2.14
C PHE A 145 -14.97 -1.58 3.05
N ASN A 146 -13.78 -1.41 2.50
CA ASN A 146 -12.52 -1.46 3.22
C ASN A 146 -11.93 -0.05 3.30
N ARG A 147 -11.36 0.31 4.45
CA ARG A 147 -10.70 1.59 4.67
C ARG A 147 -9.53 1.46 5.65
N ALA A 148 -8.45 2.19 5.37
CA ALA A 148 -7.42 2.54 6.34
C ALA A 148 -7.06 4.01 6.13
N GLY A 149 -7.11 4.81 7.20
CA GLY A 149 -6.88 6.24 7.12
C GLY A 149 -7.79 6.92 6.08
N SER A 150 -7.18 7.57 5.11
CA SER A 150 -7.85 8.23 3.99
C SER A 150 -7.94 7.37 2.72
N MET A 151 -7.50 6.11 2.76
CA MET A 151 -7.60 5.17 1.65
C MET A 151 -8.79 4.24 1.83
N TRP A 152 -9.54 3.98 0.76
CA TRP A 152 -10.70 3.12 0.81
C TRP A 152 -10.95 2.42 -0.53
N CYS A 153 -11.70 1.33 -0.47
CA CYS A 153 -12.21 0.63 -1.63
C CYS A 153 -13.64 0.14 -1.35
N LEU A 154 -14.51 0.27 -2.35
CA LEU A 154 -15.86 -0.27 -2.35
C LEU A 154 -15.92 -1.45 -3.32
N TYR A 155 -16.37 -2.59 -2.83
CA TYR A 155 -16.57 -3.79 -3.64
C TYR A 155 -18.05 -4.00 -3.92
N PHE A 156 -18.37 -4.25 -5.18
CA PHE A 156 -19.71 -4.51 -5.65
C PHE A 156 -19.96 -6.03 -5.69
N GLY A 157 -20.53 -6.57 -4.60
CA GLY A 157 -20.86 -7.99 -4.48
C GLY A 157 -19.95 -8.81 -3.56
N ASP A 158 -20.30 -10.08 -3.39
CA ASP A 158 -19.59 -11.06 -2.53
C ASP A 158 -18.40 -11.75 -3.23
N ALA A 159 -18.12 -11.40 -4.49
CA ALA A 159 -17.24 -12.14 -5.37
C ALA A 159 -15.82 -12.37 -4.81
N VAL A 160 -15.28 -11.38 -4.10
CA VAL A 160 -13.90 -11.45 -3.57
C VAL A 160 -13.75 -12.53 -2.49
N ALA A 161 -14.73 -12.67 -1.59
CA ALA A 161 -14.65 -13.66 -0.51
C ALA A 161 -14.86 -15.10 -0.98
N ARG A 162 -15.73 -15.29 -1.99
CA ARG A 162 -16.02 -16.62 -2.55
C ARG A 162 -14.92 -17.12 -3.48
N PHE A 163 -14.36 -16.21 -4.27
CA PHE A 163 -13.28 -16.54 -5.20
C PHE A 163 -12.03 -17.07 -4.47
N ASN A 164 -11.60 -16.40 -3.42
CA ASN A 164 -10.43 -16.80 -2.67
C ASN A 164 -10.55 -18.20 -2.04
N GLN A 165 -11.69 -18.52 -1.46
CA GLN A 165 -11.87 -19.81 -0.80
C GLN A 165 -12.03 -20.96 -1.81
N GLN A 166 -12.86 -20.81 -2.83
CA GLN A 166 -13.09 -21.85 -3.83
C GLN A 166 -11.88 -22.13 -4.73
N GLU A 167 -11.13 -21.09 -5.10
CA GLU A 167 -9.90 -21.26 -5.89
C GLU A 167 -8.80 -21.91 -5.08
N LEU A 168 -8.64 -21.57 -3.82
CA LEU A 168 -7.66 -22.21 -2.93
C LEU A 168 -8.00 -23.68 -2.66
N GLU A 169 -9.29 -24.00 -2.50
CA GLU A 169 -9.78 -25.38 -2.38
C GLU A 169 -9.50 -26.19 -3.66
N LYS A 170 -9.73 -25.60 -4.84
CA LYS A 170 -9.40 -26.24 -6.14
C LYS A 170 -7.90 -26.48 -6.35
N LEU A 171 -7.06 -25.61 -5.76
CA LEU A 171 -5.61 -25.75 -5.83
C LEU A 171 -5.05 -26.73 -4.77
N GLY A 172 -5.93 -27.35 -3.95
CA GLY A 172 -5.51 -28.28 -2.89
C GLY A 172 -4.71 -27.64 -1.78
N MET A 173 -4.82 -26.31 -1.63
CA MET A 173 -4.09 -25.57 -0.61
C MET A 173 -4.84 -25.66 0.73
N GLN A 174 -4.13 -26.11 1.77
CA GLN A 174 -4.68 -26.22 3.11
C GLN A 174 -4.97 -24.83 3.71
N LYS A 175 -5.90 -24.77 4.68
CA LYS A 175 -6.36 -23.51 5.32
C LYS A 175 -5.22 -22.61 5.85
N GLU A 176 -4.13 -23.19 6.29
CA GLU A 176 -2.96 -22.48 6.79
C GLU A 176 -2.21 -21.69 5.71
N VAL A 177 -2.20 -22.21 4.48
CA VAL A 177 -1.61 -21.49 3.32
C VAL A 177 -2.56 -20.42 2.80
N SER A 178 -3.87 -20.60 2.97
CA SER A 178 -4.90 -19.60 2.61
C SER A 178 -4.74 -18.29 3.39
N ALA A 179 -4.22 -18.37 4.62
CA ALA A 179 -3.93 -17.18 5.44
C ALA A 179 -2.70 -16.40 4.96
N VAL A 180 -1.80 -17.05 4.23
CA VAL A 180 -0.53 -16.46 3.77
C VAL A 180 -0.63 -15.89 2.36
N ILE A 181 -1.47 -16.48 1.49
CA ILE A 181 -1.62 -16.04 0.10
C ILE A 181 -2.96 -15.28 -0.04
N GLY A 182 -3.04 -14.12 0.58
CA GLY A 182 -4.09 -13.12 0.30
C GLY A 182 -3.84 -12.39 -1.03
N ILE A 183 -3.36 -13.10 -2.06
CA ILE A 183 -3.23 -12.54 -3.40
C ILE A 183 -4.60 -12.67 -4.06
N ALA A 184 -5.36 -11.58 -4.05
CA ALA A 184 -6.53 -11.47 -4.91
C ALA A 184 -6.04 -11.48 -6.37
N TYR A 185 -6.18 -12.60 -7.05
CA TYR A 185 -6.00 -12.66 -8.48
C TYR A 185 -7.17 -11.92 -9.15
N TYR A 186 -6.94 -10.67 -9.51
CA TYR A 186 -7.85 -9.94 -10.37
C TYR A 186 -7.76 -10.54 -11.77
N LYS A 187 -8.82 -11.24 -12.19
CA LYS A 187 -9.01 -11.53 -13.61
C LYS A 187 -9.40 -10.20 -14.26
N TYR A 188 -8.43 -9.54 -14.87
CA TYR A 188 -8.61 -8.33 -15.64
C TYR A 188 -9.61 -8.60 -16.77
N THR A 189 -10.81 -8.07 -16.67
CA THR A 189 -11.65 -7.89 -17.85
C THR A 189 -11.23 -6.62 -18.56
N PRO A 190 -10.89 -6.65 -19.85
CA PRO A 190 -10.16 -5.57 -20.53
C PRO A 190 -10.97 -4.30 -20.81
N ASN A 191 -12.08 -4.04 -20.16
CA ASN A 191 -13.04 -3.01 -20.60
C ASN A 191 -13.31 -1.88 -19.59
N PHE A 192 -12.40 -1.58 -18.67
CA PHE A 192 -12.52 -0.41 -17.80
C PHE A 192 -11.27 0.47 -17.81
N TRP A 193 -11.04 1.14 -18.96
CA TRP A 193 -10.25 2.38 -19.00
C TRP A 193 -11.24 3.52 -19.19
N ILE A 194 -11.50 4.27 -18.12
CA ILE A 194 -12.06 5.62 -18.25
C ILE A 194 -10.87 6.58 -18.26
N HIS A 195 -10.74 7.30 -19.35
CA HIS A 195 -9.76 8.38 -19.57
C HIS A 195 -9.96 9.52 -18.58
#